data_c439ee48652d8c4eeb01a5d637e25133
#
_entry.id   c439ee48652d8c4eeb01a5d637e25133
#
_cell.length_a   1.000
_cell.length_b   1.000
_cell.length_c   1.000
_cell.angle_alpha   90.00
_cell.angle_beta   90.00
_cell.angle_gamma   90.00
#
_symmetry.space_group_name_H-M   'P 1'
#
loop_
_entity.id
_entity.type
_entity.pdbx_description
1 polymer ?
#
loop_
_entity_poly.entity_id
_entity_poly.type
_entity_poly.pdbx_seq_one_letter_code
_entity_poly.pdbx_strand_id
1 'polypeptide(L)'
;MLVRFFEYDTQIALNEGQINRNILTVTLPHSAVLFLRHHASTPDTLKIRMITPGGTVEYDIQVMKSQQYTLEEIFEKNLLLLILFYIFSHETRFDEYERDKAKLKALQKEYEWIKNKLEELLKQKAISEYTRCTIIDMSNKVLEHIAVKYNSVKEGVKAVMGGKVLEYEAKTIKREGIKEGIQKGIQEGENKLSTLITKLIEHNRPQDIIKATQDKQYRNKLYEEYHIGK
;
A
#
# COMPACT_ATOMS: atom_id res chain seq x y z
N MET A 1 -18.78 12.38 0.16
CA MET A 1 -18.07 11.22 -0.37
C MET A 1 -18.10 11.19 -1.90
N LEU A 2 -19.24 11.09 -2.57
CA LEU A 2 -19.35 11.02 -4.05
C LEU A 2 -18.64 12.16 -4.80
N VAL A 3 -18.68 13.39 -4.29
CA VAL A 3 -17.95 14.53 -4.87
C VAL A 3 -16.46 14.25 -4.92
N ARG A 4 -15.86 13.73 -3.84
CA ARG A 4 -14.42 13.39 -3.81
C ARG A 4 -14.05 12.27 -4.77
N PHE A 5 -14.93 11.27 -4.94
CA PHE A 5 -14.71 10.24 -5.96
C PHE A 5 -14.65 10.85 -7.34
N PHE A 6 -15.61 11.69 -7.67
CA PHE A 6 -15.64 12.36 -8.97
C PHE A 6 -14.41 13.25 -9.20
N GLU A 7 -13.98 14.00 -8.19
CA GLU A 7 -12.76 14.82 -8.24
C GLU A 7 -11.52 13.95 -8.50
N TYR A 8 -11.33 12.87 -7.74
CA TYR A 8 -10.17 11.99 -7.88
C TYR A 8 -10.19 11.22 -9.21
N ASP A 9 -11.33 10.65 -9.58
CA ASP A 9 -11.49 9.91 -10.84
C ASP A 9 -11.20 10.82 -12.04
N THR A 10 -11.71 12.06 -12.00
CA THR A 10 -11.45 13.06 -13.04
C THR A 10 -9.99 13.45 -13.08
N GLN A 11 -9.33 13.61 -11.93
CA GLN A 11 -7.91 13.97 -11.88
C GLN A 11 -7.01 12.85 -12.40
N ILE A 12 -7.31 11.61 -12.08
CA ILE A 12 -6.62 10.43 -12.61
C ILE A 12 -6.82 10.35 -14.13
N ALA A 13 -8.07 10.50 -14.59
CA ALA A 13 -8.40 10.46 -16.01
C ALA A 13 -7.72 11.58 -16.82
N LEU A 14 -7.55 12.77 -16.24
CA LEU A 14 -6.84 13.88 -16.87
C LEU A 14 -5.32 13.66 -16.93
N ASN A 15 -4.73 13.06 -15.90
CA ASN A 15 -3.30 12.75 -15.89
C ASN A 15 -2.91 11.74 -16.99
N GLU A 16 -3.82 10.82 -17.32
CA GLU A 16 -3.65 9.82 -18.37
C GLU A 16 -4.28 10.25 -19.70
N GLY A 17 -4.92 11.43 -19.72
CA GLY A 17 -5.64 11.98 -20.86
C GLY A 17 -4.76 12.26 -22.07
N GLN A 18 -5.27 11.98 -23.24
CA GLN A 18 -4.59 12.21 -24.51
C GLN A 18 -5.29 13.30 -25.32
N ILE A 19 -4.49 14.26 -25.80
CA ILE A 19 -4.98 15.29 -26.70
C ILE A 19 -4.52 14.96 -28.12
N ASN A 20 -5.48 14.76 -29.01
CA ASN A 20 -5.22 14.58 -30.42
C ASN A 20 -5.98 15.66 -31.21
N ARG A 21 -5.28 16.60 -31.82
CA ARG A 21 -5.85 17.81 -32.45
C ARG A 21 -6.74 18.57 -31.47
N ASN A 22 -8.06 18.56 -31.67
CA ASN A 22 -9.04 19.25 -30.86
C ASN A 22 -9.89 18.30 -29.96
N ILE A 23 -9.42 17.07 -29.80
CA ILE A 23 -10.11 16.02 -29.02
C ILE A 23 -9.28 15.68 -27.80
N LEU A 24 -9.83 15.90 -26.61
CA LEU A 24 -9.33 15.36 -25.37
C LEU A 24 -10.05 14.03 -25.09
N THR A 25 -9.31 12.95 -25.03
CA THR A 25 -9.82 11.63 -24.63
C THR A 25 -9.37 11.34 -23.20
N VAL A 26 -10.32 11.07 -22.31
CA VAL A 26 -10.07 10.68 -20.92
C VAL A 26 -10.78 9.38 -20.62
N THR A 27 -10.14 8.54 -19.79
CA THR A 27 -10.73 7.27 -19.30
C THR A 27 -10.85 7.34 -17.80
N LEU A 28 -12.09 7.28 -17.28
CA LEU A 28 -12.32 7.24 -15.84
C LEU A 28 -11.88 5.89 -15.27
N PRO A 29 -11.24 5.85 -14.09
CA PRO A 29 -10.82 4.61 -13.45
C PRO A 29 -12.00 3.81 -12.91
N HIS A 30 -11.81 2.51 -12.70
CA HIS A 30 -12.74 1.67 -11.94
C HIS A 30 -12.49 1.90 -10.44
N SER A 31 -13.31 2.74 -9.82
CA SER A 31 -13.20 3.08 -8.41
C SER A 31 -14.07 2.18 -7.53
N ALA A 32 -13.60 1.94 -6.30
CA ALA A 32 -14.35 1.25 -5.27
C ALA A 32 -14.17 1.94 -3.91
N VAL A 33 -15.13 1.76 -3.01
CA VAL A 33 -15.05 2.25 -1.63
C VAL A 33 -15.11 1.08 -0.66
N LEU A 34 -14.23 1.09 0.34
CA LEU A 34 -14.24 0.13 1.45
C LEU A 34 -14.89 0.79 2.68
N PHE A 35 -16.02 0.25 3.11
CA PHE A 35 -16.62 0.60 4.39
C PHE A 35 -16.10 -0.35 5.49
N LEU A 36 -15.43 0.21 6.48
CA LEU A 36 -14.96 -0.52 7.66
C LEU A 36 -16.10 -0.79 8.65
N ARG A 37 -17.09 0.10 8.68
CA ARG A 37 -18.36 -0.06 9.41
C ARG A 37 -19.49 0.19 8.43
N HIS A 38 -20.53 -0.62 8.50
CA HIS A 38 -21.71 -0.44 7.67
C HIS A 38 -22.99 -0.71 8.45
N HIS A 39 -24.09 -0.21 7.93
CA HIS A 39 -25.45 -0.46 8.42
C HIS A 39 -26.23 -1.22 7.34
N ALA A 40 -27.39 -1.75 7.72
CA ALA A 40 -28.28 -2.44 6.77
C ALA A 40 -28.69 -1.56 5.57
N SER A 41 -28.70 -0.23 5.75
CA SER A 41 -29.03 0.76 4.70
C SER A 41 -27.82 1.16 3.85
N THR A 42 -26.61 0.67 4.12
CA THR A 42 -25.44 0.98 3.30
C THR A 42 -25.59 0.31 1.93
N PRO A 43 -25.59 1.06 0.82
CA PRO A 43 -25.82 0.50 -0.51
C PRO A 43 -24.64 -0.41 -0.92
N ASP A 44 -24.86 -1.27 -1.91
CA ASP A 44 -23.83 -2.13 -2.50
C ASP A 44 -23.09 -1.43 -3.67
N THR A 45 -23.70 -0.38 -4.20
CA THR A 45 -23.11 0.47 -5.23
C THR A 45 -23.48 1.93 -5.00
N LEU A 46 -22.55 2.81 -5.35
CA LEU A 46 -22.80 4.24 -5.43
C LEU A 46 -22.78 4.64 -6.91
N LYS A 47 -23.58 5.62 -7.30
CA LYS A 47 -23.70 6.02 -8.70
C LYS A 47 -23.31 7.48 -8.89
N ILE A 48 -22.52 7.76 -9.90
CA ILE A 48 -22.26 9.10 -10.40
C ILE A 48 -22.97 9.27 -11.73
N ARG A 49 -23.76 10.34 -11.84
CA ARG A 49 -24.47 10.75 -13.06
C ARG A 49 -23.92 12.08 -13.53
N MET A 50 -23.42 12.14 -14.74
CA MET A 50 -22.97 13.35 -15.41
C MET A 50 -23.97 13.74 -16.50
N ILE A 51 -24.48 14.97 -16.42
CA ILE A 51 -25.36 15.54 -17.43
C ILE A 51 -24.53 16.50 -18.28
N THR A 52 -24.42 16.21 -19.55
CA THR A 52 -23.68 17.02 -20.52
C THR A 52 -24.62 17.59 -21.59
N PRO A 53 -24.21 18.59 -22.38
CA PRO A 53 -25.02 19.09 -23.50
C PRO A 53 -25.37 18.00 -24.54
N GLY A 54 -24.53 16.96 -24.65
CA GLY A 54 -24.73 15.85 -25.59
C GLY A 54 -25.49 14.65 -25.04
N GLY A 55 -25.81 14.62 -23.72
CA GLY A 55 -26.51 13.51 -23.10
C GLY A 55 -26.08 13.25 -21.67
N THR A 56 -26.53 12.13 -21.12
CA THR A 56 -26.23 11.71 -19.74
C THR A 56 -25.34 10.46 -19.76
N VAL A 57 -24.32 10.47 -18.92
CA VAL A 57 -23.44 9.31 -18.68
C VAL A 57 -23.53 8.94 -17.20
N GLU A 58 -23.65 7.64 -16.90
CA GLU A 58 -23.66 7.11 -15.54
C GLU A 58 -22.58 6.05 -15.37
N TYR A 59 -21.96 6.01 -14.20
CA TYR A 59 -21.09 4.90 -13.81
C TYR A 59 -21.24 4.58 -12.33
N ASP A 60 -20.95 3.32 -11.99
CA ASP A 60 -21.11 2.79 -10.65
C ASP A 60 -19.75 2.68 -9.96
N ILE A 61 -19.74 3.06 -8.67
CA ILE A 61 -18.64 2.85 -7.75
C ILE A 61 -19.01 1.67 -6.86
N GLN A 62 -18.20 0.62 -6.90
CA GLN A 62 -18.43 -0.59 -6.11
C GLN A 62 -18.22 -0.32 -4.62
N VAL A 63 -19.08 -0.88 -3.77
CA VAL A 63 -18.99 -0.78 -2.32
C VAL A 63 -18.56 -2.13 -1.75
N MET A 64 -17.43 -2.13 -1.07
CA MET A 64 -16.96 -3.26 -0.27
C MET A 64 -17.26 -2.99 1.20
N LYS A 65 -17.80 -3.97 1.90
CA LYS A 65 -18.13 -3.90 3.33
C LYS A 65 -17.24 -4.91 4.06
N SER A 66 -16.20 -4.43 4.75
CA SER A 66 -15.16 -5.30 5.33
C SER A 66 -15.74 -6.37 6.28
N GLN A 67 -16.77 -6.01 7.04
CA GLN A 67 -17.40 -6.91 8.02
C GLN A 67 -18.24 -8.05 7.39
N GLN A 68 -18.45 -8.07 6.08
CA GLN A 68 -19.16 -9.15 5.38
C GLN A 68 -18.24 -10.28 4.92
N TYR A 69 -16.93 -10.08 4.98
CA TYR A 69 -15.97 -11.11 4.59
C TYR A 69 -15.58 -11.96 5.80
N THR A 70 -15.69 -13.28 5.66
CA THR A 70 -15.13 -14.21 6.64
C THR A 70 -13.60 -14.26 6.51
N LEU A 71 -12.92 -14.79 7.53
CA LEU A 71 -11.46 -14.96 7.47
C LEU A 71 -11.06 -15.88 6.30
N GLU A 72 -11.80 -16.97 6.09
CA GLU A 72 -11.58 -17.90 4.99
C GLU A 72 -11.65 -17.16 3.64
N GLU A 73 -12.72 -16.38 3.41
CA GLU A 73 -12.89 -15.61 2.18
C GLU A 73 -11.77 -14.56 1.97
N ILE A 74 -11.31 -13.93 3.05
CA ILE A 74 -10.20 -12.97 2.99
C ILE A 74 -8.94 -13.64 2.45
N PHE A 75 -8.61 -14.84 2.95
CA PHE A 75 -7.42 -15.56 2.51
C PHE A 75 -7.60 -16.23 1.14
N GLU A 76 -8.74 -16.85 0.86
CA GLU A 76 -9.04 -17.48 -0.43
C GLU A 76 -9.04 -16.48 -1.59
N LYS A 77 -9.61 -15.29 -1.37
CA LYS A 77 -9.68 -14.21 -2.35
C LYS A 77 -8.43 -13.31 -2.36
N ASN A 78 -7.42 -13.64 -1.54
CA ASN A 78 -6.18 -12.84 -1.37
C ASN A 78 -6.44 -11.37 -1.01
N LEU A 79 -7.47 -11.10 -0.20
CA LEU A 79 -7.84 -9.76 0.25
C LEU A 79 -7.10 -9.36 1.53
N LEU A 80 -5.79 -9.61 1.59
CA LEU A 80 -4.96 -9.50 2.80
C LEU A 80 -5.02 -8.11 3.46
N LEU A 81 -5.32 -7.06 2.69
CA LEU A 81 -5.53 -5.71 3.22
C LEU A 81 -6.68 -5.68 4.25
N LEU A 82 -7.70 -6.51 4.11
CA LEU A 82 -8.84 -6.53 5.03
C LEU A 82 -8.46 -7.05 6.43
N ILE A 83 -7.37 -7.81 6.54
CA ILE A 83 -6.87 -8.30 7.84
C ILE A 83 -6.56 -7.13 8.77
N LEU A 84 -6.05 -6.00 8.24
CA LEU A 84 -5.76 -4.79 9.01
C LEU A 84 -6.98 -4.28 9.76
N PHE A 85 -8.15 -4.49 9.19
CA PHE A 85 -9.42 -3.96 9.67
C PHE A 85 -10.33 -5.04 10.27
N TYR A 86 -9.86 -6.28 10.39
CA TYR A 86 -10.67 -7.39 10.90
C TYR A 86 -11.25 -7.13 12.29
N ILE A 87 -10.53 -6.38 13.12
CA ILE A 87 -10.99 -6.01 14.47
C ILE A 87 -12.33 -5.25 14.48
N PHE A 88 -12.69 -4.56 13.40
CA PHE A 88 -13.98 -3.87 13.29
C PHE A 88 -15.18 -4.83 13.34
N SER A 89 -15.01 -6.09 12.95
CA SER A 89 -16.05 -7.14 13.03
C SER A 89 -16.38 -7.52 14.49
N HIS A 90 -15.48 -7.17 15.41
CA HIS A 90 -15.59 -7.48 16.84
C HIS A 90 -15.91 -6.26 17.70
N GLU A 91 -15.91 -5.05 17.13
CA GLU A 91 -15.99 -3.79 17.87
C GLU A 91 -17.23 -3.71 18.79
N THR A 92 -18.37 -4.18 18.34
CA THR A 92 -19.62 -4.17 19.12
C THR A 92 -19.61 -5.13 20.32
N ARG A 93 -18.64 -6.06 20.38
CA ARG A 93 -18.49 -7.09 21.42
C ARG A 93 -17.33 -6.82 22.37
N PHE A 94 -16.67 -5.69 22.30
CA PHE A 94 -15.52 -5.39 23.16
C PHE A 94 -15.86 -5.40 24.65
N ASP A 95 -17.03 -4.89 25.05
CA ASP A 95 -17.49 -4.95 26.42
C ASP A 95 -17.63 -6.38 26.94
N GLU A 96 -18.03 -7.31 26.07
CA GLU A 96 -18.15 -8.72 26.41
C GLU A 96 -16.74 -9.35 26.59
N TYR A 97 -15.80 -9.03 25.73
CA TYR A 97 -14.43 -9.55 25.80
C TYR A 97 -13.68 -9.07 27.03
N GLU A 98 -13.96 -7.85 27.52
CA GLU A 98 -13.38 -7.36 28.79
C GLU A 98 -13.90 -8.13 30.00
N ARG A 99 -15.14 -8.60 29.97
CA ARG A 99 -15.80 -9.26 31.11
C ARG A 99 -15.69 -10.78 31.07
N ASP A 100 -15.57 -11.37 29.89
CA ASP A 100 -15.61 -12.82 29.66
C ASP A 100 -14.31 -13.31 29.03
N LYS A 101 -13.47 -13.95 29.87
CA LYS A 101 -12.19 -14.54 29.42
C LYS A 101 -12.35 -15.63 28.35
N ALA A 102 -13.46 -16.37 28.34
CA ALA A 102 -13.68 -17.42 27.34
C ALA A 102 -13.95 -16.79 25.96
N LYS A 103 -14.73 -15.71 25.92
CA LYS A 103 -14.98 -14.95 24.69
C LYS A 103 -13.70 -14.27 24.17
N LEU A 104 -12.90 -13.68 25.08
CA LEU A 104 -11.61 -13.13 24.73
C LEU A 104 -10.66 -14.19 24.14
N LYS A 105 -10.66 -15.40 24.73
CA LYS A 105 -9.87 -16.51 24.23
C LYS A 105 -10.32 -16.98 22.84
N ALA A 106 -11.61 -16.89 22.54
CA ALA A 106 -12.13 -17.17 21.19
C ALA A 106 -11.57 -16.16 20.17
N LEU A 107 -11.61 -14.87 20.49
CA LEU A 107 -11.00 -13.81 19.66
C LEU A 107 -9.49 -14.05 19.46
N GLN A 108 -8.76 -14.41 20.52
CA GLN A 108 -7.35 -14.76 20.42
C GLN A 108 -7.07 -15.91 19.45
N LYS A 109 -7.91 -16.96 19.46
CA LYS A 109 -7.77 -18.08 18.51
C LYS A 109 -7.95 -17.66 17.05
N GLU A 110 -8.86 -16.73 16.76
CA GLU A 110 -9.03 -16.19 15.42
C GLU A 110 -7.77 -15.46 14.95
N TYR A 111 -7.15 -14.65 15.82
CA TYR A 111 -5.89 -13.96 15.50
C TYR A 111 -4.69 -14.92 15.42
N GLU A 112 -4.66 -15.99 16.20
CA GLU A 112 -3.69 -17.07 16.08
C GLU A 112 -3.82 -17.78 14.72
N TRP A 113 -5.02 -18.04 14.28
CA TRP A 113 -5.30 -18.59 12.97
C TRP A 113 -4.84 -17.66 11.84
N ILE A 114 -5.12 -16.35 11.93
CA ILE A 114 -4.63 -15.33 10.99
C ILE A 114 -3.10 -15.38 10.91
N LYS A 115 -2.40 -15.37 12.05
CA LYS A 115 -0.96 -15.44 12.13
C LYS A 115 -0.42 -16.68 11.42
N ASN A 116 -0.99 -17.85 11.73
CA ASN A 116 -0.57 -19.11 11.14
C ASN A 116 -0.77 -19.12 9.62
N LYS A 117 -1.88 -18.55 9.13
CA LYS A 117 -2.13 -18.42 7.68
C LYS A 117 -1.13 -17.48 7.00
N LEU A 118 -0.78 -16.37 7.62
CA LEU A 118 0.28 -15.48 7.09
C LEU A 118 1.65 -16.17 7.05
N GLU A 119 1.96 -17.02 8.04
CA GLU A 119 3.18 -17.83 8.04
C GLU A 119 3.18 -18.92 6.94
N GLU A 120 2.02 -19.54 6.68
CA GLU A 120 1.86 -20.47 5.56
C GLU A 120 2.12 -19.78 4.22
N LEU A 121 1.52 -18.60 3.98
CA LEU A 121 1.74 -17.82 2.77
C LEU A 121 3.20 -17.39 2.60
N LEU A 122 3.88 -17.05 3.69
CA LEU A 122 5.30 -16.73 3.68
C LEU A 122 6.14 -17.95 3.29
N LYS A 123 5.89 -19.12 3.88
CA LYS A 123 6.59 -20.38 3.52
C LYS A 123 6.37 -20.76 2.05
N GLN A 124 5.18 -20.51 1.52
CA GLN A 124 4.85 -20.72 0.11
C GLN A 124 5.43 -19.65 -0.81
N LYS A 125 6.09 -18.61 -0.27
CA LYS A 125 6.60 -17.44 -1.00
C LYS A 125 5.50 -16.64 -1.72
N ALA A 126 4.24 -16.78 -1.31
CA ALA A 126 3.11 -16.01 -1.82
C ALA A 126 3.13 -14.57 -1.30
N ILE A 127 3.71 -14.34 -0.13
CA ILE A 127 3.98 -13.01 0.42
C ILE A 127 5.44 -12.91 0.88
N SER A 128 5.96 -11.68 0.97
CA SER A 128 7.28 -11.41 1.53
C SER A 128 7.20 -11.30 3.07
N GLU A 129 8.35 -11.46 3.74
CA GLU A 129 8.47 -11.17 5.19
C GLU A 129 8.05 -9.73 5.50
N TYR A 130 8.44 -8.79 4.65
CA TYR A 130 8.03 -7.39 4.77
C TYR A 130 6.50 -7.24 4.75
N THR A 131 5.81 -7.93 3.83
CA THR A 131 4.35 -7.91 3.74
C THR A 131 3.71 -8.47 5.00
N ARG A 132 4.18 -9.63 5.47
CA ARG A 132 3.72 -10.26 6.71
C ARG A 132 3.87 -9.32 7.91
N CYS A 133 5.07 -8.77 8.13
CA CYS A 133 5.35 -7.85 9.22
C CYS A 133 4.53 -6.57 9.12
N THR A 134 4.32 -6.03 7.92
CA THR A 134 3.50 -4.83 7.70
C THR A 134 2.04 -5.09 8.07
N ILE A 135 1.47 -6.22 7.67
CA ILE A 135 0.10 -6.60 8.03
C ILE A 135 -0.04 -6.66 9.56
N ILE A 136 0.86 -7.34 10.25
CA ILE A 136 0.83 -7.48 11.72
C ILE A 136 0.98 -6.11 12.42
N ASP A 137 1.96 -5.30 12.02
CA ASP A 137 2.21 -3.97 12.60
C ASP A 137 1.01 -3.03 12.41
N MET A 138 0.46 -2.99 11.19
CA MET A 138 -0.69 -2.15 10.89
C MET A 138 -1.95 -2.63 11.59
N SER A 139 -2.19 -3.95 11.69
CA SER A 139 -3.30 -4.52 12.46
C SER A 139 -3.21 -4.11 13.93
N ASN A 140 -2.01 -4.17 14.53
CA ASN A 140 -1.79 -3.73 15.89
C ASN A 140 -2.05 -2.23 16.08
N LYS A 141 -1.67 -1.38 15.13
CA LYS A 141 -1.96 0.06 15.17
C LYS A 141 -3.44 0.36 15.08
N VAL A 142 -4.16 -0.33 14.19
CA VAL A 142 -5.62 -0.21 14.11
C VAL A 142 -6.27 -0.64 15.43
N LEU A 143 -5.85 -1.79 15.98
CA LEU A 143 -6.32 -2.26 17.27
C LEU A 143 -6.10 -1.24 18.39
N GLU A 144 -4.91 -0.64 18.47
CA GLU A 144 -4.59 0.39 19.45
C GLU A 144 -5.57 1.57 19.40
N HIS A 145 -5.92 2.00 18.21
CA HIS A 145 -6.86 3.12 18.03
C HIS A 145 -8.32 2.75 18.32
N ILE A 146 -8.74 1.55 17.94
CA ILE A 146 -10.14 1.12 18.10
C ILE A 146 -10.40 0.64 19.54
N ALA A 147 -9.47 -0.08 20.14
CA ALA A 147 -9.59 -0.66 21.47
C ALA A 147 -8.94 0.19 22.59
N VAL A 148 -8.95 1.52 22.46
CA VAL A 148 -8.30 2.43 23.44
C VAL A 148 -8.76 2.18 24.86
N LYS A 149 -10.06 1.94 25.07
CA LYS A 149 -10.70 1.72 26.38
C LYS A 149 -10.73 0.25 26.82
N TYR A 150 -10.31 -0.68 25.95
CA TYR A 150 -10.45 -2.12 26.10
C TYR A 150 -9.08 -2.80 26.22
N ASN A 151 -8.51 -2.72 27.44
CA ASN A 151 -7.14 -3.18 27.68
C ASN A 151 -6.98 -4.69 27.51
N SER A 152 -7.95 -5.49 27.96
CA SER A 152 -7.89 -6.96 27.82
C SER A 152 -7.92 -7.37 26.36
N VAL A 153 -8.76 -6.73 25.55
CA VAL A 153 -8.84 -6.96 24.09
C VAL A 153 -7.50 -6.63 23.46
N LYS A 154 -7.00 -5.43 23.73
CA LYS A 154 -5.72 -4.92 23.16
C LYS A 154 -4.54 -5.82 23.49
N GLU A 155 -4.32 -6.10 24.76
CA GLU A 155 -3.20 -6.93 25.20
C GLU A 155 -3.38 -8.40 24.79
N GLY A 156 -4.62 -8.90 24.82
CA GLY A 156 -4.94 -10.27 24.43
C GLY A 156 -4.64 -10.54 22.96
N VAL A 157 -5.02 -9.66 22.05
CA VAL A 157 -4.74 -9.80 20.61
C VAL A 157 -3.26 -9.61 20.33
N LYS A 158 -2.60 -8.58 20.92
CA LYS A 158 -1.16 -8.37 20.77
C LYS A 158 -0.31 -9.54 21.23
N ALA A 159 -0.70 -10.19 22.30
CA ALA A 159 0.01 -11.36 22.82
C ALA A 159 0.09 -12.50 21.78
N VAL A 160 -0.92 -12.62 20.94
CA VAL A 160 -1.01 -13.65 19.90
C VAL A 160 -0.36 -13.21 18.60
N MET A 161 -0.71 -12.02 18.12
CA MET A 161 -0.19 -11.49 16.85
C MET A 161 1.31 -11.19 16.90
N GLY A 162 1.84 -10.99 18.08
CA GLY A 162 3.21 -10.55 18.32
C GLY A 162 3.24 -9.08 18.78
N GLY A 163 3.99 -8.84 19.85
CA GLY A 163 4.16 -7.52 20.44
C GLY A 163 5.39 -6.78 19.89
N LYS A 164 6.05 -6.00 20.76
CA LYS A 164 7.20 -5.13 20.46
C LYS A 164 8.36 -5.78 19.69
N VAL A 165 8.52 -7.12 19.75
CA VAL A 165 9.59 -7.84 19.07
C VAL A 165 9.40 -7.80 17.55
N LEU A 166 8.16 -8.02 17.07
CA LEU A 166 7.83 -7.94 15.64
C LEU A 166 7.88 -6.50 15.11
N GLU A 167 7.52 -5.52 15.94
CA GLU A 167 7.70 -4.10 15.61
C GLU A 167 9.17 -3.76 15.38
N TYR A 168 10.08 -4.32 16.20
CA TYR A 168 11.52 -4.13 16.05
C TYR A 168 12.06 -4.83 14.79
N GLU A 169 11.64 -6.07 14.52
CA GLU A 169 12.03 -6.83 13.33
C GLU A 169 11.55 -6.14 12.04
N ALA A 170 10.28 -5.71 11.98
CA ALA A 170 9.76 -4.98 10.82
C ALA A 170 10.50 -3.66 10.57
N LYS A 171 10.85 -2.94 11.64
CA LYS A 171 11.66 -1.71 11.55
C LYS A 171 13.09 -2.00 11.11
N THR A 172 13.67 -3.11 11.55
CA THR A 172 15.02 -3.54 11.17
C THR A 172 15.06 -3.93 9.69
N ILE A 173 14.13 -4.78 9.23
CA ILE A 173 14.00 -5.17 7.83
C ILE A 173 13.82 -3.94 6.92
N LYS A 174 12.96 -3.00 7.32
CA LYS A 174 12.78 -1.75 6.58
C LYS A 174 14.06 -0.93 6.51
N ARG A 175 14.79 -0.82 7.63
CA ARG A 175 16.06 -0.08 7.69
C ARG A 175 17.13 -0.73 6.85
N GLU A 176 17.23 -2.05 6.88
CA GLU A 176 18.15 -2.82 6.06
C GLU A 176 17.83 -2.68 4.57
N GLY A 177 16.55 -2.81 4.18
CA GLY A 177 16.12 -2.58 2.80
C GLY A 177 16.41 -1.18 2.29
N ILE A 178 16.22 -0.15 3.12
CA ILE A 178 16.62 1.24 2.79
C ILE A 178 18.13 1.34 2.63
N LYS A 179 18.91 0.75 3.54
CA LYS A 179 20.39 0.76 3.50
C LYS A 179 20.91 0.06 2.25
N GLU A 180 20.37 -1.10 1.90
CA GLU A 180 20.71 -1.82 0.67
C GLU A 180 20.36 -1.03 -0.58
N GLY A 181 19.16 -0.40 -0.60
CA GLY A 181 18.74 0.46 -1.70
C GLY A 181 19.67 1.67 -1.91
N ILE A 182 20.10 2.30 -0.81
CA ILE A 182 21.07 3.41 -0.85
C ILE A 182 22.43 2.92 -1.37
N GLN A 183 22.93 1.78 -0.87
CA GLN A 183 24.21 1.22 -1.34
C GLN A 183 24.18 0.86 -2.83
N LYS A 184 23.12 0.20 -3.30
CA LYS A 184 22.93 -0.10 -4.72
C LYS A 184 22.88 1.17 -5.56
N GLY A 185 22.13 2.19 -5.12
CA GLY A 185 22.04 3.47 -5.81
C GLY A 185 23.38 4.21 -5.89
N ILE A 186 24.19 4.17 -4.84
CA ILE A 186 25.55 4.74 -4.85
C ILE A 186 26.42 3.98 -5.84
N GLN A 187 26.44 2.65 -5.79
CA GLN A 187 27.26 1.82 -6.67
C GLN A 187 26.88 1.96 -8.15
N GLU A 188 25.57 2.03 -8.45
CA GLU A 188 25.11 2.33 -9.81
C GLU A 188 25.52 3.73 -10.26
N GLY A 189 25.45 4.72 -9.38
CA GLY A 189 25.89 6.09 -9.65
C GLY A 189 27.39 6.17 -9.93
N GLU A 190 28.21 5.48 -9.16
CA GLU A 190 29.66 5.38 -9.35
C GLU A 190 30.00 4.68 -10.67
N ASN A 191 29.34 3.58 -10.99
CA ASN A 191 29.54 2.86 -12.24
C ASN A 191 29.16 3.72 -13.45
N LYS A 192 28.03 4.45 -13.40
CA LYS A 192 27.62 5.37 -14.47
C LYS A 192 28.65 6.48 -14.67
N LEU A 193 29.14 7.06 -13.58
CA LEU A 193 30.16 8.13 -13.66
C LEU A 193 31.50 7.60 -14.20
N SER A 194 31.96 6.45 -13.76
CA SER A 194 33.17 5.83 -14.28
C SER A 194 33.08 5.54 -15.78
N THR A 195 31.94 4.97 -16.21
CA THR A 195 31.68 4.73 -17.63
C THR A 195 31.71 6.03 -18.46
N LEU A 196 31.08 7.09 -17.92
CA LEU A 196 31.09 8.39 -18.57
C LEU A 196 32.52 8.95 -18.70
N ILE A 197 33.32 8.91 -17.63
CA ILE A 197 34.71 9.39 -17.63
C ILE A 197 35.51 8.61 -18.67
N THR A 198 35.42 7.31 -18.75
CA THR A 198 36.11 6.48 -19.75
C THR A 198 35.75 6.93 -21.16
N LYS A 199 34.45 7.07 -21.45
CA LYS A 199 33.98 7.53 -22.77
C LYS A 199 34.46 8.94 -23.12
N LEU A 200 34.50 9.86 -22.17
CA LEU A 200 34.99 11.21 -22.39
C LEU A 200 36.51 11.23 -22.67
N ILE A 201 37.28 10.35 -22.06
CA ILE A 201 38.71 10.18 -22.35
C ILE A 201 38.89 9.60 -23.76
N GLU A 202 38.17 8.56 -24.13
CA GLU A 202 38.20 7.93 -25.45
C GLU A 202 37.90 8.91 -26.58
N HIS A 203 36.97 9.85 -26.33
CA HIS A 203 36.56 10.87 -27.29
C HIS A 203 37.37 12.19 -27.20
N ASN A 204 38.47 12.18 -26.43
CA ASN A 204 39.39 13.32 -26.26
C ASN A 204 38.70 14.59 -25.72
N ARG A 205 37.78 14.41 -24.75
CA ARG A 205 37.00 15.49 -24.10
C ARG A 205 37.31 15.64 -22.58
N PRO A 206 38.58 15.84 -22.18
CA PRO A 206 38.94 15.88 -20.73
C PRO A 206 38.34 17.09 -20.00
N GLN A 207 38.05 18.18 -20.67
CA GLN A 207 37.43 19.37 -20.06
C GLN A 207 35.99 19.11 -19.60
N ASP A 208 35.27 18.20 -20.27
CA ASP A 208 33.91 17.84 -19.91
C ASP A 208 33.88 16.98 -18.65
N ILE A 209 34.96 16.30 -18.30
CA ILE A 209 35.08 15.53 -17.06
C ILE A 209 34.95 16.45 -15.85
N ILE A 210 35.71 17.55 -15.82
CA ILE A 210 35.69 18.55 -14.74
C ILE A 210 34.27 19.12 -14.60
N LYS A 211 33.66 19.51 -15.71
CA LYS A 211 32.33 20.09 -15.71
C LYS A 211 31.24 19.08 -15.27
N ALA A 212 31.33 17.84 -15.71
CA ALA A 212 30.40 16.77 -15.33
C ALA A 212 30.47 16.40 -13.84
N THR A 213 31.64 16.55 -13.19
CA THR A 213 31.76 16.31 -11.75
C THR A 213 31.13 17.42 -10.92
N GLN A 214 31.13 18.65 -11.41
CA GLN A 214 30.61 19.82 -10.69
C GLN A 214 29.15 20.15 -11.00
N ASP A 215 28.69 19.88 -12.22
CA ASP A 215 27.33 20.19 -12.67
C ASP A 215 26.54 18.94 -12.99
N LYS A 216 25.53 18.68 -12.11
CA LYS A 216 24.62 17.53 -12.23
C LYS A 216 23.77 17.59 -13.51
N GLN A 217 23.32 18.77 -13.93
CA GLN A 217 22.46 18.89 -15.11
C GLN A 217 23.31 18.63 -16.39
N TYR A 218 24.53 19.13 -16.42
CA TYR A 218 25.45 18.85 -17.50
C TYR A 218 25.82 17.38 -17.57
N ARG A 219 26.09 16.75 -16.44
CA ARG A 219 26.34 15.31 -16.33
C ARG A 219 25.18 14.47 -16.86
N ASN A 220 23.95 14.82 -16.54
CA ASN A 220 22.76 14.10 -17.03
C ASN A 220 22.64 14.20 -18.57
N LYS A 221 22.93 15.35 -19.16
CA LYS A 221 22.95 15.50 -20.64
C LYS A 221 24.00 14.58 -21.27
N LEU A 222 25.15 14.44 -20.64
CA LEU A 222 26.19 13.52 -21.11
C LEU A 222 25.82 12.07 -20.97
N TYR A 223 25.06 11.69 -19.89
CA TYR A 223 24.50 10.33 -19.77
C TYR A 223 23.54 10.00 -20.91
N GLU A 224 22.72 10.95 -21.32
CA GLU A 224 21.81 10.80 -22.48
C GLU A 224 22.60 10.71 -23.79
N GLU A 225 23.58 11.60 -24.01
CA GLU A 225 24.43 11.63 -25.20
C GLU A 225 25.18 10.32 -25.42
N TYR A 226 25.70 9.73 -24.33
CA TYR A 226 26.45 8.46 -24.37
C TYR A 226 25.62 7.22 -24.09
N HIS A 227 24.30 7.34 -23.96
CA HIS A 227 23.35 6.24 -23.66
C HIS A 227 23.73 5.42 -22.42
N ILE A 228 24.19 6.08 -21.36
CA ILE A 228 24.61 5.46 -20.10
C ILE A 228 23.41 5.37 -19.17
N GLY A 229 22.99 4.15 -18.83
CA GLY A 229 21.95 3.89 -17.84
C GLY A 229 20.54 3.75 -18.40
N LYS A 230 20.41 3.37 -19.67
CA LYS A 230 19.19 2.78 -20.22
C LYS A 230 19.10 1.31 -19.89
#